data_cbd361fef01fbff5f2aa76c7435f3195
#
_entry.id   cbd361fef01fbff5f2aa76c7435f3195
#
_cell.length_a   1.000
_cell.length_b   1.000
_cell.length_c   1.000
_cell.angle_alpha   90.00
_cell.angle_beta   90.00
_cell.angle_gamma   90.00
#
_symmetry.space_group_name_H-M   'P 1'
#
loop_
_entity.id
_entity.type
_entity.pdbx_description
1 polymer ?
#
loop_
_entity_poly.entity_id
_entity_poly.type
_entity_poly.pdbx_seq_one_letter_code
_entity_poly.pdbx_strand_id
1 'polypeptide(L)'
;MARLKRNRRGSVILPNGERITISEQKALRSAVNSANRKRKRMLERLPAEAKAKYKDFGIESDFVMRKKSTSLRRFRNKKEFKHYLKSVQKIASGEFERKRILTYKDNYIRALRNTFNSSANKAIKAVREMDLKTFRQKVESEELEEIGYVYYDPNGEKLTRISQQLGLA
;
A
#
# COMPACT_ATOMS: atom_id res chain seq x y z
N MET A 1 -3.05 33.91 -2.00
CA MET A 1 -2.10 33.11 -2.80
C MET A 1 -2.11 33.59 -4.24
N ALA A 2 -0.94 33.78 -4.82
CA ALA A 2 -0.82 34.20 -6.22
C ALA A 2 -1.37 33.10 -7.15
N ARG A 3 -2.17 33.50 -8.12
CA ARG A 3 -2.70 32.60 -9.14
C ARG A 3 -1.58 32.24 -10.12
N LEU A 4 -1.40 30.96 -10.41
CA LEU A 4 -0.41 30.53 -11.40
C LEU A 4 -0.75 31.12 -12.77
N LYS A 5 0.26 31.62 -13.47
CA LYS A 5 0.10 32.16 -14.82
C LYS A 5 -0.20 31.01 -15.80
N ARG A 6 -1.12 31.25 -16.73
CA ARG A 6 -1.40 30.33 -17.84
C ARG A 6 -1.04 31.02 -19.14
N ASN A 7 -0.46 30.26 -20.06
CA ASN A 7 -0.25 30.77 -21.41
C ASN A 7 -1.56 30.66 -22.24
N ARG A 8 -1.55 31.23 -23.44
CA ARG A 8 -2.71 31.20 -24.37
C ARG A 8 -3.18 29.79 -24.71
N ARG A 9 -2.28 28.78 -24.63
CA ARG A 9 -2.57 27.37 -24.92
C ARG A 9 -3.01 26.57 -23.68
N GLY A 10 -3.22 27.22 -22.56
CA GLY A 10 -3.66 26.58 -21.31
C GLY A 10 -2.57 25.87 -20.51
N SER A 11 -1.31 25.91 -20.94
CA SER A 11 -0.19 25.41 -20.15
C SER A 11 0.03 26.28 -18.90
N VAL A 12 0.38 25.63 -17.78
CA VAL A 12 0.69 26.32 -16.53
C VAL A 12 2.18 26.60 -16.47
N ILE A 13 2.53 27.82 -16.07
CA ILE A 13 3.93 28.25 -15.91
C ILE A 13 4.28 28.16 -14.43
N LEU A 14 5.33 27.39 -14.12
CA LEU A 14 5.86 27.22 -12.77
C LEU A 14 6.75 28.42 -12.38
N PRO A 15 7.05 28.59 -11.07
CA PRO A 15 7.91 29.68 -10.61
C PRO A 15 9.27 29.77 -11.30
N ASN A 16 9.85 28.65 -11.70
CA ASN A 16 11.15 28.60 -12.43
C ASN A 16 11.02 28.83 -13.95
N GLY A 17 9.82 29.13 -14.47
CA GLY A 17 9.55 29.34 -15.89
C GLY A 17 9.24 28.08 -16.70
N GLU A 18 9.40 26.90 -16.12
CA GLU A 18 9.03 25.65 -16.80
C GLU A 18 7.51 25.52 -16.94
N ARG A 19 7.08 24.77 -17.97
CA ARG A 19 5.67 24.64 -18.34
C ARG A 19 5.16 23.24 -18.07
N ILE A 20 3.94 23.17 -17.51
CA ILE A 20 3.16 21.93 -17.43
C ILE A 20 2.10 22.00 -18.50
N THR A 21 2.18 21.09 -19.48
CA THR A 21 1.27 21.02 -20.62
C THR A 21 -0.14 20.58 -20.19
N ILE A 22 -1.13 20.81 -21.07
CA ILE A 22 -2.50 20.33 -20.86
C ILE A 22 -2.53 18.80 -20.72
N SER A 23 -1.74 18.09 -21.54
CA SER A 23 -1.62 16.63 -21.48
C SER A 23 -1.11 16.16 -20.11
N GLU A 24 -0.08 16.81 -19.59
CA GLU A 24 0.47 16.52 -18.26
C GLU A 24 -0.52 16.83 -17.14
N GLN A 25 -1.28 17.92 -17.26
CA GLN A 25 -2.35 18.27 -16.30
C GLN A 25 -3.47 17.22 -16.30
N LYS A 26 -3.86 16.73 -17.47
CA LYS A 26 -4.85 15.63 -17.62
C LYS A 26 -4.35 14.34 -17.01
N ALA A 27 -3.07 14.00 -17.25
CA ALA A 27 -2.45 12.82 -16.65
C ALA A 27 -2.47 12.88 -15.12
N LEU A 28 -2.13 14.03 -14.52
CA LEU A 28 -2.20 14.23 -13.08
C LEU A 28 -3.64 14.09 -12.56
N ARG A 29 -4.60 14.70 -13.21
CA ARG A 29 -6.02 14.62 -12.81
C ARG A 29 -6.53 13.19 -12.85
N SER A 30 -6.23 12.46 -13.90
CA SER A 30 -6.59 11.05 -14.04
C SER A 30 -5.96 10.20 -12.94
N ALA A 31 -4.66 10.36 -12.70
CA ALA A 31 -3.94 9.62 -11.66
C ALA A 31 -4.48 9.93 -10.26
N VAL A 32 -4.72 11.20 -9.95
CA VAL A 32 -5.29 11.64 -8.66
C VAL A 32 -6.69 11.07 -8.44
N ASN A 33 -7.56 11.13 -9.44
CA ASN A 33 -8.90 10.59 -9.34
C ASN A 33 -8.89 9.06 -9.10
N SER A 34 -8.03 8.35 -9.80
CA SER A 34 -7.87 6.90 -9.65
C SER A 34 -7.30 6.53 -8.27
N ALA A 35 -6.28 7.25 -7.82
CA ALA A 35 -5.67 7.05 -6.51
C ALA A 35 -6.66 7.33 -5.37
N ASN A 36 -7.44 8.40 -5.46
CA ASN A 36 -8.45 8.74 -4.46
C ASN A 36 -9.59 7.73 -4.42
N ARG A 37 -10.04 7.23 -5.56
CA ARG A 37 -11.05 6.14 -5.61
C ARG A 37 -10.52 4.87 -4.98
N LYS A 38 -9.28 4.51 -5.26
CA LYS A 38 -8.64 3.33 -4.66
C LYS A 38 -8.49 3.48 -3.15
N ARG A 39 -8.06 4.64 -2.69
CA ARG A 39 -8.00 4.97 -1.26
C ARG A 39 -9.37 4.80 -0.59
N LYS A 40 -10.43 5.35 -1.18
CA LYS A 40 -11.80 5.23 -0.64
C LYS A 40 -12.24 3.77 -0.51
N ARG A 41 -12.05 2.99 -1.57
CA ARG A 41 -12.38 1.56 -1.56
C ARG A 41 -11.61 0.78 -0.49
N MET A 42 -10.33 1.10 -0.34
CA MET A 42 -9.49 0.46 0.67
C MET A 42 -9.98 0.79 2.09
N LEU A 43 -10.32 2.05 2.36
CA LEU A 43 -10.88 2.47 3.65
C LEU A 43 -12.22 1.82 3.97
N GLU A 44 -13.09 1.65 2.98
CA GLU A 44 -14.39 1.01 3.14
C GLU A 44 -14.26 -0.50 3.43
N ARG A 45 -13.28 -1.14 2.81
CA ARG A 45 -13.06 -2.58 2.92
C ARG A 45 -12.45 -3.00 4.26
N LEU A 46 -11.60 -2.17 4.86
CA LEU A 46 -10.88 -2.51 6.07
C LEU A 46 -11.74 -2.31 7.33
N PRO A 47 -11.75 -3.28 8.27
CA PRO A 47 -12.33 -3.08 9.59
C PRO A 47 -11.71 -1.87 10.30
N ALA A 48 -12.44 -1.27 11.24
CA ALA A 48 -11.96 -0.09 11.98
C ALA A 48 -10.63 -0.36 12.72
N GLU A 49 -10.47 -1.55 13.29
CA GLU A 49 -9.25 -1.98 13.98
C GLU A 49 -8.07 -2.12 13.02
N ALA A 50 -8.29 -2.70 11.84
CA ALA A 50 -7.27 -2.84 10.80
C ALA A 50 -6.82 -1.48 10.24
N LYS A 51 -7.70 -0.49 10.18
CA LYS A 51 -7.34 0.88 9.76
C LYS A 51 -6.26 1.52 10.64
N ALA A 52 -6.25 1.21 11.93
CA ALA A 52 -5.22 1.69 12.84
C ALA A 52 -3.86 1.00 12.63
N LYS A 53 -3.85 -0.15 11.95
CA LYS A 53 -2.67 -1.01 11.76
C LYS A 53 -2.15 -1.02 10.32
N TYR A 54 -2.33 0.06 9.57
CA TYR A 54 -1.86 0.09 8.17
C TYR A 54 -0.39 -0.24 7.98
N LYS A 55 0.43 0.09 8.94
CA LYS A 55 1.86 -0.24 8.89
C LYS A 55 2.09 -1.74 8.91
N ASP A 56 1.28 -2.49 9.64
CA ASP A 56 1.36 -3.94 9.73
C ASP A 56 0.98 -4.62 8.41
N PHE A 57 0.12 -3.96 7.62
CA PHE A 57 -0.20 -4.38 6.26
C PHE A 57 0.82 -3.90 5.21
N GLY A 58 1.91 -3.30 5.64
CA GLY A 58 2.95 -2.80 4.76
C GLY A 58 2.55 -1.58 3.91
N ILE A 59 1.52 -0.85 4.33
CA ILE A 59 1.05 0.35 3.64
C ILE A 59 1.66 1.58 4.32
N GLU A 60 2.38 2.40 3.56
CA GLU A 60 2.91 3.69 4.01
C GLU A 60 1.74 4.63 4.30
N SER A 61 1.55 4.94 5.57
CA SER A 61 0.32 5.55 6.05
C SER A 61 0.08 6.97 5.51
N ASP A 62 1.08 7.84 5.60
CA ASP A 62 0.82 9.27 5.39
C ASP A 62 0.57 9.63 3.93
N PHE A 63 1.41 9.15 3.00
CA PHE A 63 1.26 9.50 1.60
C PHE A 63 0.11 8.76 0.93
N VAL A 64 -0.01 7.44 1.14
CA VAL A 64 -1.06 6.61 0.52
C VAL A 64 -2.43 6.95 1.09
N MET A 65 -2.52 7.18 2.39
CA MET A 65 -3.79 7.44 3.09
C MET A 65 -4.30 8.85 2.95
N ARG A 66 -3.45 9.80 2.58
CA ARG A 66 -3.84 11.20 2.39
C ARG A 66 -4.55 11.35 1.05
N LYS A 67 -5.66 12.08 1.04
CA LYS A 67 -6.35 12.45 -0.20
C LYS A 67 -5.41 13.25 -1.11
N LYS A 68 -5.28 12.85 -2.37
CA LYS A 68 -4.42 13.52 -3.34
C LYS A 68 -5.12 14.74 -3.92
N SER A 69 -4.32 15.75 -4.25
CA SER A 69 -4.80 17.00 -4.83
C SER A 69 -4.26 17.19 -6.25
N THR A 70 -5.06 17.83 -7.11
CA THR A 70 -4.68 18.24 -8.47
C THR A 70 -4.02 19.62 -8.52
N SER A 71 -3.85 20.29 -7.38
CA SER A 71 -3.27 21.63 -7.33
C SER A 71 -1.81 21.62 -7.78
N LEU A 72 -1.49 22.54 -8.70
CA LEU A 72 -0.12 22.71 -9.22
C LEU A 72 0.70 23.75 -8.44
N ARG A 73 0.07 24.47 -7.50
CA ARG A 73 0.71 25.57 -6.77
C ARG A 73 1.87 25.18 -5.89
N ARG A 74 1.93 23.90 -5.47
CA ARG A 74 2.98 23.34 -4.61
C ARG A 74 4.29 23.02 -5.33
N PHE A 75 4.28 22.98 -6.66
CA PHE A 75 5.45 22.61 -7.45
C PHE A 75 6.26 23.85 -7.80
N ARG A 76 7.56 23.82 -7.49
CA ARG A 76 8.51 24.88 -7.82
C ARG A 76 9.10 24.68 -9.22
N ASN A 77 9.23 23.43 -9.65
CA ASN A 77 9.81 23.03 -10.92
C ASN A 77 9.14 21.77 -11.48
N LYS A 78 9.46 21.44 -12.71
CA LYS A 78 8.88 20.30 -13.41
C LYS A 78 9.34 18.95 -12.83
N LYS A 79 10.52 18.90 -12.23
CA LYS A 79 11.04 17.70 -11.57
C LYS A 79 10.18 17.28 -10.39
N GLU A 80 9.79 18.22 -9.55
CA GLU A 80 8.86 17.99 -8.43
C GLU A 80 7.50 17.48 -8.93
N PHE A 81 6.97 18.10 -9.98
CA PHE A 81 5.73 17.68 -10.61
C PHE A 81 5.80 16.24 -11.13
N LYS A 82 6.83 15.90 -11.89
CA LYS A 82 7.03 14.55 -12.43
C LYS A 82 7.18 13.50 -11.34
N HIS A 83 7.93 13.83 -10.28
CA HIS A 83 8.10 12.93 -9.15
C HIS A 83 6.77 12.64 -8.44
N TYR A 84 5.98 13.67 -8.19
CA TYR A 84 4.65 13.53 -7.60
C TYR A 84 3.70 12.74 -8.49
N LEU A 85 3.63 13.07 -9.77
CA LEU A 85 2.81 12.35 -10.75
C LEU A 85 3.14 10.86 -10.76
N LYS A 86 4.42 10.52 -10.82
CA LYS A 86 4.89 9.13 -10.80
C LYS A 86 4.48 8.40 -9.53
N SER A 87 4.60 9.05 -8.38
CA SER A 87 4.19 8.48 -7.09
C SER A 87 2.68 8.24 -7.01
N VAL A 88 1.88 9.19 -7.48
CA VAL A 88 0.42 9.04 -7.54
C VAL A 88 0.00 7.94 -8.52
N GLN A 89 0.67 7.83 -9.66
CA GLN A 89 0.42 6.77 -10.64
C GLN A 89 0.73 5.38 -10.06
N LYS A 90 1.75 5.23 -9.23
CA LYS A 90 2.05 3.97 -8.54
C LYS A 90 0.94 3.56 -7.57
N ILE A 91 0.36 4.52 -6.86
CA ILE A 91 -0.81 4.25 -6.00
C ILE A 91 -2.01 3.86 -6.85
N ALA A 92 -2.29 4.60 -7.92
CA ALA A 92 -3.43 4.37 -8.82
C ALA A 92 -3.38 3.00 -9.48
N SER A 93 -2.20 2.53 -9.90
CA SER A 93 -2.00 1.21 -10.51
C SER A 93 -2.01 0.05 -9.51
N GLY A 94 -1.91 0.34 -8.20
CA GLY A 94 -1.79 -0.68 -7.17
C GLY A 94 -0.39 -1.25 -7.00
N GLU A 95 0.60 -0.79 -7.75
CA GLU A 95 1.99 -1.25 -7.68
C GLU A 95 2.58 -1.05 -6.28
N PHE A 96 2.36 0.12 -5.70
CA PHE A 96 2.84 0.45 -4.35
C PHE A 96 2.26 -0.48 -3.29
N GLU A 97 0.96 -0.69 -3.33
CA GLU A 97 0.24 -1.56 -2.41
C GLU A 97 0.65 -3.03 -2.57
N ARG A 98 0.79 -3.50 -3.81
CA ARG A 98 1.26 -4.86 -4.11
C ARG A 98 2.65 -5.12 -3.54
N LYS A 99 3.58 -4.18 -3.73
CA LYS A 99 4.95 -4.30 -3.19
C LYS A 99 4.93 -4.39 -1.67
N ARG A 100 4.10 -3.62 -1.00
CA ARG A 100 3.98 -3.61 0.46
C ARG A 100 3.38 -4.91 1.00
N ILE A 101 2.38 -5.44 0.34
CA ILE A 101 1.79 -6.74 0.71
C ILE A 101 2.79 -7.88 0.48
N LEU A 102 3.59 -7.84 -0.57
CA LEU A 102 4.68 -8.81 -0.77
C LEU A 102 5.69 -8.75 0.38
N THR A 103 6.09 -7.56 0.77
CA THR A 103 7.02 -7.37 1.89
C THR A 103 6.43 -7.91 3.20
N TYR A 104 5.16 -7.65 3.46
CA TYR A 104 4.45 -8.18 4.63
C TYR A 104 4.42 -9.71 4.61
N LYS A 105 4.11 -10.32 3.46
CA LYS A 105 4.12 -11.78 3.28
C LYS A 105 5.50 -12.38 3.57
N ASP A 106 6.56 -11.79 3.06
CA ASP A 106 7.94 -12.23 3.33
C ASP A 106 8.30 -12.11 4.81
N ASN A 107 7.90 -11.03 5.45
CA ASN A 107 8.10 -10.82 6.89
C ASN A 107 7.31 -11.84 7.73
N TYR A 108 6.09 -12.18 7.30
CA TYR A 108 5.28 -13.21 7.95
C TYR A 108 5.95 -14.59 7.89
N ILE A 109 6.47 -14.97 6.72
CA ILE A 109 7.24 -16.21 6.54
C ILE A 109 8.48 -16.23 7.46
N ARG A 110 9.18 -15.12 7.53
CA ARG A 110 10.36 -14.98 8.40
C ARG A 110 9.98 -15.09 9.88
N ALA A 111 8.88 -14.51 10.29
CA ALA A 111 8.37 -14.60 11.66
C ALA A 111 7.97 -16.05 12.01
N LEU A 112 7.31 -16.76 11.11
CA LEU A 112 7.00 -18.19 11.28
C LEU A 112 8.27 -19.01 11.50
N ARG A 113 9.29 -18.79 10.69
CA ARG A 113 10.57 -19.50 10.79
C ARG A 113 11.29 -19.20 12.10
N ASN A 114 11.35 -17.93 12.48
CA ASN A 114 12.07 -17.51 13.70
C ASN A 114 11.38 -17.94 14.98
N THR A 115 10.05 -17.98 14.98
CA THR A 115 9.25 -18.32 16.18
C THR A 115 9.09 -19.82 16.37
N PHE A 116 8.81 -20.55 15.29
CA PHE A 116 8.42 -21.97 15.36
C PHE A 116 9.45 -22.92 14.72
N ASN A 117 10.53 -22.39 14.15
CA ASN A 117 11.60 -23.18 13.50
C ASN A 117 11.06 -24.19 12.47
N SER A 118 11.58 -25.40 12.47
CA SER A 118 11.17 -26.45 11.52
C SER A 118 9.71 -26.90 11.67
N SER A 119 9.09 -26.68 12.82
CA SER A 119 7.68 -26.99 13.03
C SER A 119 6.75 -26.19 12.12
N ALA A 120 7.20 -25.02 11.66
CA ALA A 120 6.45 -24.15 10.77
C ALA A 120 6.64 -24.44 9.27
N ASN A 121 7.40 -25.45 8.88
CA ASN A 121 7.72 -25.69 7.46
C ASN A 121 6.48 -25.85 6.58
N LYS A 122 5.47 -26.55 7.03
CA LYS A 122 4.19 -26.70 6.31
C LYS A 122 3.44 -25.37 6.19
N ALA A 123 3.40 -24.60 7.27
CA ALA A 123 2.77 -23.26 7.27
C ALA A 123 3.53 -22.30 6.36
N ILE A 124 4.86 -22.31 6.40
CA ILE A 124 5.71 -21.50 5.51
C ILE A 124 5.43 -21.85 4.05
N LYS A 125 5.38 -23.12 3.71
CA LYS A 125 5.06 -23.58 2.35
C LYS A 125 3.67 -23.11 1.91
N ALA A 126 2.66 -23.21 2.78
CA ALA A 126 1.31 -22.75 2.50
C ALA A 126 1.27 -21.25 2.21
N VAL A 127 1.98 -20.43 2.99
CA VAL A 127 2.06 -18.98 2.75
C VAL A 127 2.77 -18.67 1.44
N ARG A 128 3.86 -19.35 1.12
CA ARG A 128 4.59 -19.16 -0.14
C ARG A 128 3.75 -19.48 -1.37
N GLU A 129 2.99 -20.54 -1.32
CA GLU A 129 2.14 -21.02 -2.42
C GLU A 129 0.83 -20.22 -2.54
N MET A 130 0.42 -19.55 -1.47
CA MET A 130 -0.79 -18.72 -1.46
C MET A 130 -0.61 -17.53 -2.39
N ASP A 131 -1.59 -17.26 -3.25
CA ASP A 131 -1.57 -16.07 -4.07
C ASP A 131 -1.68 -14.79 -3.21
N LEU A 132 -1.17 -13.69 -3.77
CA LEU A 132 -1.10 -12.43 -3.04
C LEU A 132 -2.47 -11.87 -2.67
N LYS A 133 -3.47 -12.09 -3.53
CA LYS A 133 -4.86 -11.67 -3.31
C LYS A 133 -5.47 -12.40 -2.12
N THR A 134 -5.32 -13.71 -2.07
CA THR A 134 -5.84 -14.55 -0.98
C THR A 134 -5.15 -14.22 0.35
N PHE A 135 -3.83 -14.09 0.34
CA PHE A 135 -3.05 -13.70 1.52
C PHE A 135 -3.50 -12.33 2.05
N ARG A 136 -3.65 -11.35 1.16
CA ARG A 136 -4.12 -10.02 1.51
C ARG A 136 -5.53 -10.05 2.12
N GLN A 137 -6.45 -10.82 1.56
CA GLN A 137 -7.80 -10.97 2.10
C GLN A 137 -7.79 -11.55 3.51
N LYS A 138 -6.97 -12.58 3.77
CA LYS A 138 -6.83 -13.18 5.10
C LYS A 138 -6.27 -12.21 6.14
N VAL A 139 -5.30 -11.39 5.75
CA VAL A 139 -4.72 -10.35 6.63
C VAL A 139 -5.73 -9.23 6.92
N GLU A 140 -6.40 -8.72 5.89
CA GLU A 140 -7.36 -7.62 6.02
C GLU A 140 -8.64 -8.01 6.78
N SER A 141 -9.09 -9.25 6.65
CA SER A 141 -10.25 -9.79 7.38
C SER A 141 -9.92 -10.28 8.78
N GLU A 142 -8.66 -10.17 9.20
CA GLU A 142 -8.16 -10.67 10.49
C GLU A 142 -8.33 -12.19 10.68
N GLU A 143 -8.48 -12.95 9.59
CA GLU A 143 -8.51 -14.41 9.62
C GLU A 143 -7.15 -15.02 9.93
N LEU A 144 -6.06 -14.27 9.70
CA LEU A 144 -4.70 -14.69 9.94
C LEU A 144 -4.12 -13.98 11.16
N GLU A 145 -3.77 -14.76 12.16
CA GLU A 145 -3.24 -14.31 13.44
C GLU A 145 -1.83 -13.73 13.30
N GLU A 146 -1.56 -12.62 13.99
CA GLU A 146 -0.21 -12.05 14.07
C GLU A 146 0.74 -12.95 14.84
N ILE A 147 2.00 -12.99 14.41
CA ILE A 147 3.07 -13.71 15.09
C ILE A 147 3.86 -12.69 15.91
N GLY A 148 3.85 -12.84 17.23
CA GLY A 148 4.62 -11.98 18.13
C GLY A 148 6.14 -12.17 17.98
N TYR A 149 6.92 -11.19 18.41
CA TYR A 149 8.39 -11.24 18.38
C TYR A 149 8.97 -12.28 19.33
N VAL A 150 8.35 -12.45 20.48
CA VAL A 150 8.71 -13.45 21.47
C VAL A 150 7.44 -14.18 21.86
N TYR A 151 7.31 -15.40 21.41
CA TYR A 151 6.13 -16.20 21.68
C TYR A 151 6.52 -17.55 22.24
N TYR A 152 5.94 -17.91 23.37
CA TYR A 152 6.09 -19.21 23.98
C TYR A 152 4.86 -20.07 23.68
N ASP A 153 5.06 -21.13 22.93
CA ASP A 153 3.99 -22.01 22.45
C ASP A 153 4.31 -23.46 22.82
N PRO A 154 4.27 -23.81 24.13
CA PRO A 154 4.75 -25.10 24.61
C PRO A 154 3.99 -26.30 24.06
N ASN A 155 2.70 -26.12 23.74
CA ASN A 155 1.80 -27.18 23.25
C ASN A 155 1.52 -27.07 21.73
N GLY A 156 2.16 -26.15 21.03
CA GLY A 156 1.93 -25.92 19.61
C GLY A 156 0.55 -25.37 19.27
N GLU A 157 -0.16 -24.80 20.22
CA GLU A 157 -1.54 -24.32 20.03
C GLU A 157 -1.63 -23.16 19.07
N LYS A 158 -0.73 -22.19 19.17
CA LYS A 158 -0.72 -21.03 18.26
C LYS A 158 -0.40 -21.44 16.84
N LEU A 159 0.63 -22.27 16.66
CA LEU A 159 0.99 -22.79 15.35
C LEU A 159 -0.13 -23.63 14.73
N THR A 160 -0.84 -24.40 15.53
CA THR A 160 -2.01 -25.17 15.10
C THR A 160 -3.13 -24.24 14.61
N ARG A 161 -3.43 -23.19 15.35
CA ARG A 161 -4.42 -22.17 14.91
C ARG A 161 -4.02 -21.51 13.61
N ILE A 162 -2.77 -21.07 13.50
CA ILE A 162 -2.25 -20.46 12.27
C ILE A 162 -2.36 -21.44 11.09
N SER A 163 -1.99 -22.70 11.30
CA SER A 163 -2.10 -23.74 10.26
C SER A 163 -3.54 -23.93 9.79
N GLN A 164 -4.49 -23.94 10.69
CA GLN A 164 -5.93 -23.99 10.36
C GLN A 164 -6.39 -22.76 9.60
N GLN A 165 -5.94 -21.57 10.00
CA GLN A 165 -6.22 -20.30 9.31
C GLN A 165 -5.66 -20.27 7.89
N LEU A 166 -4.57 -21.00 7.65
CA LEU A 166 -3.95 -21.18 6.33
C LEU A 166 -4.60 -22.31 5.50
N GLY A 167 -5.61 -22.98 6.03
CA GLY A 167 -6.29 -24.09 5.36
C GLY A 167 -5.59 -25.43 5.47
N LEU A 168 -4.63 -25.58 6.37
CA LEU A 168 -3.99 -26.86 6.68
C LEU A 168 -4.81 -27.65 7.71
N ALA A 169 -4.93 -28.92 7.47
CA ALA A 169 -5.64 -29.81 8.39
C ALA A 169 -4.83 -30.07 9.67
#